data_caa639f2f8d223c5ab68f77c21503fae
#
_entry.id   caa639f2f8d223c5ab68f77c21503fae
#
_cell.length_a   1.000
_cell.length_b   1.000
_cell.length_c   1.000
_cell.angle_alpha   90.00
_cell.angle_beta   90.00
_cell.angle_gamma   90.00
#
_symmetry.space_group_name_H-M   'P 1'
#
loop_
_entity.id
_entity.type
_entity.pdbx_description
1 polymer ?
#
loop_
_entity_poly.entity_id
_entity_poly.type
_entity_poly.pdbx_seq_one_letter_code
_entity_poly.pdbx_strand_id
1 'polypeptide(L)'
;MALCNKHLLSIEDLSRQEVEYILGVARQFRKTFDSPAKERNALQGRTIMNAFFEPSTRTRSSFEIAAKRLGADAINFSTSSSSVVKGESLKDTALTLLAMNPDVLVVRHSEAGAPFYLARYCANAVVINAGDGAHEHPTQALLDAMTISDHKSSFKGLVVAIVGDIAHSRVARSNMLLLNKLGANIRVCSPPTLMPPRFENSEIFPTYHLSEALEGADVVMMLRTQWERQHESLFPSTKEYFSLYGLNTSRMQLAKDDAIVMHPGPINRGVEIDPAMADGSCSVILDQVRNGVALRMALLYLLLGYPEEGES
;
A
#
# COMPACT_ATOMS: atom_id res chain seq x y z
N MET A 1 -7.06 14.03 -17.61
CA MET A 1 -5.67 13.48 -17.75
C MET A 1 -5.78 11.96 -17.71
N ALA A 2 -5.28 11.25 -18.71
CA ALA A 2 -5.20 9.79 -18.68
C ALA A 2 -3.86 9.38 -18.04
N LEU A 3 -3.80 8.20 -17.43
CA LEU A 3 -2.55 7.62 -16.97
C LEU A 3 -1.74 7.11 -18.18
N CYS A 4 -0.42 7.31 -18.17
CA CYS A 4 0.45 6.92 -19.28
C CYS A 4 0.56 5.40 -19.41
N ASN A 5 0.55 4.68 -18.30
CA ASN A 5 0.69 3.24 -18.28
C ASN A 5 -0.67 2.54 -18.16
N LYS A 6 -0.84 1.49 -18.94
CA LYS A 6 -2.03 0.62 -18.91
C LYS A 6 -2.17 -0.11 -17.56
N HIS A 7 -1.07 -0.49 -16.93
CA HIS A 7 -1.01 -1.25 -15.71
C HIS A 7 -0.47 -0.40 -14.56
N LEU A 8 -0.78 -0.76 -13.33
CA LEU A 8 -0.12 -0.21 -12.13
C LEU A 8 0.73 -1.31 -11.50
N LEU A 9 2.00 -1.40 -11.87
CA LEU A 9 2.90 -2.46 -11.41
C LEU A 9 3.89 -1.97 -10.36
N SER A 10 4.38 -0.72 -10.49
CA SER A 10 5.39 -0.08 -9.64
C SER A 10 5.04 1.38 -9.38
N ILE A 11 5.55 1.94 -8.29
CA ILE A 11 5.56 3.39 -8.03
C ILE A 11 6.50 4.11 -9.00
N GLU A 12 7.51 3.44 -9.50
CA GLU A 12 8.45 4.04 -10.47
C GLU A 12 7.76 4.40 -11.78
N ASP A 13 6.73 3.64 -12.16
CA ASP A 13 5.95 3.84 -13.39
C ASP A 13 5.09 5.11 -13.36
N LEU A 14 4.88 5.73 -12.21
CA LEU A 14 4.06 6.92 -12.04
C LEU A 14 4.91 8.19 -11.97
N SER A 15 4.58 9.18 -12.77
CA SER A 15 5.09 10.53 -12.60
C SER A 15 4.49 11.21 -11.38
N ARG A 16 5.15 12.25 -10.85
CA ARG A 16 4.61 13.07 -9.76
C ARG A 16 3.22 13.64 -10.10
N GLN A 17 3.03 14.11 -11.32
CA GLN A 17 1.76 14.66 -11.78
C GLN A 17 0.64 13.62 -11.79
N GLU A 18 0.92 12.39 -12.22
CA GLU A 18 -0.04 11.29 -12.17
C GLU A 18 -0.39 10.91 -10.72
N VAL A 19 0.59 10.89 -9.82
CA VAL A 19 0.32 10.67 -8.39
C VAL A 19 -0.62 11.75 -7.85
N GLU A 20 -0.31 13.04 -8.06
CA GLU A 20 -1.15 14.16 -7.60
C GLU A 20 -2.57 14.09 -8.19
N TYR A 21 -2.70 13.69 -9.46
CA TYR A 21 -3.98 13.48 -10.12
C TYR A 21 -4.78 12.32 -9.51
N ILE A 22 -4.16 11.15 -9.29
CA ILE A 22 -4.77 9.99 -8.63
C ILE A 22 -5.28 10.39 -7.24
N LEU A 23 -4.45 11.08 -6.44
CA LEU A 23 -4.85 11.54 -5.11
C LEU A 23 -6.03 12.53 -5.16
N GLY A 24 -6.07 13.42 -6.17
CA GLY A 24 -7.17 14.34 -6.41
C GLY A 24 -8.50 13.62 -6.67
N VAL A 25 -8.49 12.63 -7.58
CA VAL A 25 -9.67 11.81 -7.91
C VAL A 25 -10.08 10.96 -6.69
N ALA A 26 -9.13 10.39 -5.96
CA ALA A 26 -9.42 9.62 -4.75
C ALA A 26 -10.13 10.45 -3.68
N ARG A 27 -9.73 11.72 -3.48
CA ARG A 27 -10.45 12.64 -2.57
C ARG A 27 -11.87 12.94 -3.02
N GLN A 28 -12.13 13.01 -4.33
CA GLN A 28 -13.49 13.18 -4.84
C GLN A 28 -14.33 11.95 -4.47
N PHE A 29 -13.85 10.73 -4.72
CA PHE A 29 -14.55 9.52 -4.33
C PHE A 29 -14.77 9.42 -2.81
N ARG A 30 -13.79 9.83 -1.99
CA ARG A 30 -13.94 9.82 -0.53
C ARG A 30 -15.12 10.68 -0.05
N LYS A 31 -15.37 11.83 -0.70
CA LYS A 31 -16.50 12.72 -0.37
C LYS A 31 -17.86 12.03 -0.60
N THR A 32 -17.92 11.04 -1.49
CA THR A 32 -19.18 10.30 -1.78
C THR A 32 -19.51 9.25 -0.71
N PHE A 33 -18.60 8.95 0.24
CA PHE A 33 -18.81 7.88 1.23
C PHE A 33 -19.98 8.15 2.16
N ASP A 34 -20.22 9.41 2.49
CA ASP A 34 -21.26 9.85 3.39
C ASP A 34 -22.53 10.31 2.62
N SER A 35 -22.50 10.24 1.27
CA SER A 35 -23.64 10.55 0.41
C SER A 35 -24.55 9.33 0.23
N PRO A 36 -25.89 9.52 0.26
CA PRO A 36 -26.84 8.45 -0.12
C PRO A 36 -26.73 8.04 -1.59
N ALA A 37 -26.34 8.96 -2.48
CA ALA A 37 -26.08 8.69 -3.88
C ALA A 37 -24.64 8.17 -4.03
N LYS A 38 -24.47 6.85 -3.97
CA LYS A 38 -23.22 6.19 -4.33
C LYS A 38 -23.13 6.17 -5.85
N GLU A 39 -21.99 6.58 -6.42
CA GLU A 39 -21.73 6.45 -7.86
C GLU A 39 -21.66 4.97 -8.25
N ARG A 40 -22.81 4.35 -8.44
CA ARG A 40 -22.94 2.91 -8.68
C ARG A 40 -22.76 2.48 -10.13
N ASN A 41 -22.55 3.42 -11.07
CA ASN A 41 -22.61 3.11 -12.49
C ASN A 41 -21.33 3.39 -13.27
N ALA A 42 -20.31 3.98 -12.64
CA ALA A 42 -19.08 4.38 -13.34
C ALA A 42 -18.33 3.20 -14.01
N LEU A 43 -18.44 2.00 -13.46
CA LEU A 43 -17.85 0.77 -14.01
C LEU A 43 -18.90 -0.35 -14.18
N GLN A 44 -20.14 0.01 -14.49
CA GLN A 44 -21.20 -0.98 -14.73
C GLN A 44 -20.83 -1.89 -15.90
N GLY A 45 -21.00 -3.20 -15.72
CA GLY A 45 -20.65 -4.22 -16.72
C GLY A 45 -19.17 -4.57 -16.78
N ARG A 46 -18.32 -3.96 -15.94
CA ARG A 46 -16.90 -4.31 -15.81
C ARG A 46 -16.69 -5.39 -14.76
N THR A 47 -15.72 -6.27 -15.01
CA THR A 47 -15.36 -7.37 -14.10
C THR A 47 -13.98 -7.16 -13.51
N ILE A 48 -13.91 -7.07 -12.19
CA ILE A 48 -12.67 -6.92 -11.42
C ILE A 48 -12.35 -8.24 -10.73
N MET A 49 -11.26 -8.87 -11.12
CA MET A 49 -10.83 -10.14 -10.55
C MET A 49 -9.69 -9.94 -9.54
N ASN A 50 -9.96 -10.22 -8.28
CA ASN A 50 -8.99 -10.18 -7.19
C ASN A 50 -8.26 -11.52 -7.10
N ALA A 51 -7.08 -11.63 -7.75
CA ALA A 51 -6.23 -12.82 -7.76
C ALA A 51 -5.21 -12.76 -6.62
N PHE A 52 -5.60 -13.25 -5.45
CA PHE A 52 -4.78 -13.23 -4.23
C PHE A 52 -4.16 -14.59 -3.97
N PHE A 53 -2.87 -14.72 -4.24
CA PHE A 53 -2.06 -15.93 -4.03
C PHE A 53 -1.44 -15.99 -2.62
N GLU A 54 -1.58 -14.94 -1.84
CA GLU A 54 -1.27 -14.91 -0.40
C GLU A 54 -2.42 -14.30 0.41
N PRO A 55 -2.57 -14.65 1.70
CA PRO A 55 -3.65 -14.12 2.53
C PRO A 55 -3.60 -12.60 2.65
N SER A 56 -4.73 -11.93 2.44
CA SER A 56 -4.89 -10.50 2.69
C SER A 56 -6.37 -10.11 2.80
N THR A 57 -6.86 -9.97 4.01
CA THR A 57 -8.26 -9.59 4.26
C THR A 57 -8.50 -8.13 3.88
N ARG A 58 -7.69 -7.20 4.40
CA ARG A 58 -7.89 -5.76 4.18
C ARG A 58 -7.79 -5.33 2.71
N THR A 59 -6.70 -5.71 2.03
CA THR A 59 -6.49 -5.28 0.64
C THR A 59 -7.56 -5.86 -0.26
N ARG A 60 -7.88 -7.17 -0.12
CA ARG A 60 -8.93 -7.82 -0.90
C ARG A 60 -10.30 -7.17 -0.68
N SER A 61 -10.74 -7.04 0.59
CA SER A 61 -12.02 -6.42 0.91
C SER A 61 -12.10 -4.97 0.44
N SER A 62 -11.00 -4.22 0.50
CA SER A 62 -10.96 -2.84 0.04
C SER A 62 -11.13 -2.73 -1.48
N PHE A 63 -10.51 -3.61 -2.29
CA PHE A 63 -10.74 -3.67 -3.73
C PHE A 63 -12.16 -4.14 -4.07
N GLU A 64 -12.67 -5.13 -3.35
CA GLU A 64 -14.04 -5.61 -3.52
C GLU A 64 -15.07 -4.50 -3.24
N ILE A 65 -14.91 -3.77 -2.13
CA ILE A 65 -15.77 -2.64 -1.81
C ILE A 65 -15.65 -1.53 -2.86
N ALA A 66 -14.43 -1.22 -3.30
CA ALA A 66 -14.18 -0.20 -4.33
C ALA A 66 -14.89 -0.55 -5.66
N ALA A 67 -14.74 -1.79 -6.14
CA ALA A 67 -15.40 -2.28 -7.35
C ALA A 67 -16.93 -2.20 -7.23
N LYS A 68 -17.51 -2.71 -6.15
CA LYS A 68 -18.95 -2.68 -5.90
C LYS A 68 -19.52 -1.26 -5.79
N ARG A 69 -18.76 -0.32 -5.23
CA ARG A 69 -19.19 1.09 -5.16
C ARG A 69 -19.23 1.76 -6.53
N LEU A 70 -18.39 1.31 -7.45
CA LEU A 70 -18.36 1.79 -8.84
C LEU A 70 -19.33 1.03 -9.76
N GLY A 71 -20.06 0.04 -9.25
CA GLY A 71 -21.01 -0.77 -10.01
C GLY A 71 -20.39 -1.92 -10.80
N ALA A 72 -19.12 -2.22 -10.58
CA ALA A 72 -18.44 -3.35 -11.19
C ALA A 72 -18.70 -4.66 -10.45
N ASP A 73 -18.63 -5.77 -11.18
CA ASP A 73 -18.63 -7.11 -10.61
C ASP A 73 -17.27 -7.43 -10.02
N ALA A 74 -17.23 -7.81 -8.75
CA ALA A 74 -16.01 -8.18 -8.04
C ALA A 74 -15.95 -9.68 -7.79
N ILE A 75 -14.96 -10.35 -8.38
CA ILE A 75 -14.72 -11.79 -8.21
C ILE A 75 -13.45 -11.99 -7.39
N ASN A 76 -13.55 -12.79 -6.33
CA ASN A 76 -12.39 -13.12 -5.49
C ASN A 76 -11.88 -14.52 -5.83
N PHE A 77 -10.65 -14.61 -6.30
CA PHE A 77 -9.90 -15.84 -6.46
C PHE A 77 -8.90 -15.99 -5.30
N SER A 78 -8.88 -17.15 -4.67
CA SER A 78 -7.98 -17.46 -3.55
C SER A 78 -7.39 -18.86 -3.74
N THR A 79 -6.09 -19.00 -3.52
CA THR A 79 -5.35 -20.24 -3.70
C THR A 79 -5.73 -21.34 -2.71
N SER A 80 -6.24 -21.00 -1.53
CA SER A 80 -6.63 -21.99 -0.51
C SER A 80 -7.76 -22.93 -0.93
N SER A 81 -8.48 -22.60 -2.01
CA SER A 81 -9.59 -23.39 -2.58
C SER A 81 -9.40 -23.77 -4.05
N SER A 82 -8.21 -23.53 -4.64
CA SER A 82 -8.01 -23.59 -6.08
C SER A 82 -7.02 -24.65 -6.55
N SER A 83 -6.95 -24.87 -7.87
CA SER A 83 -6.07 -25.78 -8.57
C SER A 83 -4.57 -25.50 -8.39
N VAL A 84 -4.16 -24.31 -7.92
CA VAL A 84 -2.77 -23.96 -7.57
C VAL A 84 -2.20 -24.92 -6.51
N VAL A 85 -3.05 -25.40 -5.58
CA VAL A 85 -2.69 -26.45 -4.61
C VAL A 85 -2.34 -27.77 -5.31
N LYS A 86 -2.78 -27.96 -6.57
CA LYS A 86 -2.53 -29.16 -7.38
C LYS A 86 -1.26 -29.08 -8.24
N GLY A 87 -0.42 -28.02 -8.08
CA GLY A 87 0.84 -27.87 -8.82
C GLY A 87 0.70 -27.13 -10.16
N GLU A 88 -0.41 -26.42 -10.40
CA GLU A 88 -0.57 -25.56 -11.59
C GLU A 88 0.43 -24.40 -11.58
N SER A 89 1.03 -24.09 -12.73
CA SER A 89 1.96 -22.96 -12.82
C SER A 89 1.23 -21.61 -12.72
N LEU A 90 1.93 -20.58 -12.25
CA LEU A 90 1.40 -19.21 -12.20
C LEU A 90 0.91 -18.74 -13.59
N LYS A 91 1.60 -19.14 -14.66
CA LYS A 91 1.22 -18.84 -16.04
C LYS A 91 -0.13 -19.49 -16.41
N ASP A 92 -0.29 -20.77 -16.14
CA ASP A 92 -1.51 -21.50 -16.51
C ASP A 92 -2.71 -20.99 -15.71
N THR A 93 -2.53 -20.73 -14.41
CA THR A 93 -3.55 -20.07 -13.59
C THR A 93 -3.93 -18.69 -14.18
N ALA A 94 -2.95 -17.88 -14.58
CA ALA A 94 -3.23 -16.58 -15.17
C ALA A 94 -3.99 -16.69 -16.48
N LEU A 95 -3.57 -17.58 -17.39
CA LEU A 95 -4.25 -17.80 -18.66
C LEU A 95 -5.69 -18.28 -18.46
N THR A 96 -5.93 -19.15 -17.47
CA THR A 96 -7.27 -19.60 -17.07
C THR A 96 -8.13 -18.41 -16.59
N LEU A 97 -7.58 -17.54 -15.72
CA LEU A 97 -8.30 -16.37 -15.22
C LEU A 97 -8.58 -15.37 -16.36
N LEU A 98 -7.62 -15.14 -17.26
CA LEU A 98 -7.75 -14.24 -18.39
C LEU A 98 -8.75 -14.75 -19.45
N ALA A 99 -8.90 -16.07 -19.61
CA ALA A 99 -9.89 -16.67 -20.51
C ALA A 99 -11.33 -16.39 -20.05
N MET A 100 -11.55 -15.99 -18.77
CA MET A 100 -12.84 -15.53 -18.25
C MET A 100 -13.11 -14.05 -18.61
N ASN A 101 -12.21 -13.40 -19.37
CA ASN A 101 -12.31 -12.05 -19.87
C ASN A 101 -12.54 -10.95 -18.79
N PRO A 102 -11.74 -10.88 -17.71
CA PRO A 102 -11.84 -9.79 -16.75
C PRO A 102 -11.31 -8.48 -17.37
N ASP A 103 -11.84 -7.33 -16.92
CA ASP A 103 -11.30 -6.02 -17.28
C ASP A 103 -10.07 -5.66 -16.44
N VAL A 104 -10.05 -6.08 -15.16
CA VAL A 104 -8.91 -5.85 -14.24
C VAL A 104 -8.54 -7.14 -13.52
N LEU A 105 -7.24 -7.39 -13.45
CA LEU A 105 -6.63 -8.43 -12.61
C LEU A 105 -5.85 -7.76 -11.48
N VAL A 106 -6.37 -7.81 -10.27
CA VAL A 106 -5.69 -7.33 -9.04
C VAL A 106 -4.85 -8.46 -8.49
N VAL A 107 -3.53 -8.36 -8.60
CA VAL A 107 -2.61 -9.44 -8.26
C VAL A 107 -1.90 -9.19 -6.94
N ARG A 108 -1.96 -10.17 -6.03
CA ARG A 108 -1.14 -10.24 -4.83
C ARG A 108 -0.43 -11.58 -4.74
N HIS A 109 0.91 -11.56 -4.63
CA HIS A 109 1.73 -12.77 -4.67
C HIS A 109 2.87 -12.73 -3.65
N SER A 110 3.35 -13.91 -3.22
CA SER A 110 4.53 -14.04 -2.36
C SER A 110 5.85 -13.76 -3.09
N GLU A 111 5.90 -14.00 -4.40
CA GLU A 111 7.08 -13.79 -5.22
C GLU A 111 7.11 -12.39 -5.82
N ALA A 112 8.27 -11.73 -5.71
CA ALA A 112 8.54 -10.45 -6.35
C ALA A 112 8.49 -10.58 -7.89
N GLY A 113 7.89 -9.59 -8.56
CA GLY A 113 7.78 -9.57 -10.01
C GLY A 113 6.61 -10.36 -10.59
N ALA A 114 5.82 -11.10 -9.78
CA ALA A 114 4.68 -11.85 -10.27
C ALA A 114 3.66 -11.00 -11.04
N PRO A 115 3.26 -9.78 -10.60
CA PRO A 115 2.37 -8.92 -11.37
C PRO A 115 2.96 -8.49 -12.73
N PHE A 116 4.27 -8.21 -12.79
CA PHE A 116 4.98 -7.90 -14.03
C PHE A 116 4.97 -9.07 -15.00
N TYR A 117 5.20 -10.27 -14.46
CA TYR A 117 5.17 -11.48 -15.27
C TYR A 117 3.78 -11.72 -15.87
N LEU A 118 2.71 -11.55 -15.08
CA LEU A 118 1.33 -11.74 -15.51
C LEU A 118 0.89 -10.66 -16.51
N ALA A 119 1.33 -9.42 -16.36
CA ALA A 119 1.01 -8.33 -17.27
C ALA A 119 1.40 -8.62 -18.72
N ARG A 120 2.44 -9.44 -18.95
CA ARG A 120 2.87 -9.86 -20.30
C ARG A 120 1.84 -10.68 -21.06
N TYR A 121 0.91 -11.32 -20.34
CA TYR A 121 -0.16 -12.14 -20.93
C TYR A 121 -1.49 -11.38 -21.00
N CYS A 122 -1.57 -10.20 -20.39
CA CYS A 122 -2.79 -9.40 -20.30
C CYS A 122 -2.93 -8.45 -21.50
N ALA A 123 -3.34 -8.97 -22.66
CA ALA A 123 -3.55 -8.15 -23.85
C ALA A 123 -4.65 -7.09 -23.62
N ASN A 124 -5.79 -7.47 -23.03
CA ASN A 124 -6.96 -6.61 -22.85
C ASN A 124 -7.16 -6.19 -21.38
N ALA A 125 -6.88 -7.05 -20.41
CA ALA A 125 -7.04 -6.73 -18.99
C ALA A 125 -5.97 -5.77 -18.46
N VAL A 126 -6.35 -4.94 -17.50
CA VAL A 126 -5.45 -4.13 -16.69
C VAL A 126 -4.90 -4.96 -15.53
N VAL A 127 -3.62 -4.84 -15.21
CA VAL A 127 -3.01 -5.46 -14.02
C VAL A 127 -2.71 -4.41 -12.96
N ILE A 128 -3.14 -4.68 -11.72
CA ILE A 128 -2.83 -3.86 -10.55
C ILE A 128 -2.03 -4.70 -9.56
N ASN A 129 -0.83 -4.25 -9.21
CA ASN A 129 -0.01 -4.84 -8.15
C ASN A 129 -0.61 -4.51 -6.77
N ALA A 130 -1.16 -5.50 -6.09
CA ALA A 130 -1.69 -5.42 -4.72
C ALA A 130 -0.71 -5.98 -3.66
N GLY A 131 0.56 -6.08 -4.03
CA GLY A 131 1.69 -6.50 -3.21
C GLY A 131 2.36 -7.77 -3.71
N ASP A 132 3.66 -7.70 -4.02
CA ASP A 132 4.47 -8.79 -4.51
C ASP A 132 5.76 -8.98 -3.70
N GLY A 133 5.87 -10.09 -2.99
CA GLY A 133 7.03 -10.44 -2.17
C GLY A 133 7.44 -9.33 -1.20
N ALA A 134 8.73 -9.01 -1.17
CA ALA A 134 9.30 -7.85 -0.49
C ALA A 134 9.50 -6.65 -1.44
N HIS A 135 9.01 -6.74 -2.70
CA HIS A 135 9.29 -5.78 -3.76
C HIS A 135 8.44 -4.51 -3.62
N GLU A 136 7.14 -4.54 -3.99
CA GLU A 136 6.30 -3.35 -3.93
C GLU A 136 4.83 -3.61 -3.52
N HIS A 137 4.19 -2.54 -3.05
CA HIS A 137 2.75 -2.45 -2.84
C HIS A 137 2.26 -1.04 -3.23
N PRO A 138 2.19 -0.72 -4.53
CA PRO A 138 1.95 0.64 -5.01
C PRO A 138 0.69 1.27 -4.43
N THR A 139 -0.42 0.51 -4.36
CA THR A 139 -1.69 1.01 -3.84
C THR A 139 -1.66 1.31 -2.34
N GLN A 140 -0.72 0.71 -1.59
CA GLN A 140 -0.51 1.05 -0.18
C GLN A 140 0.24 2.37 -0.06
N ALA A 141 1.34 2.55 -0.80
CA ALA A 141 2.08 3.82 -0.77
C ALA A 141 1.21 5.01 -1.19
N LEU A 142 0.37 4.83 -2.22
CA LEU A 142 -0.55 5.88 -2.68
C LEU A 142 -1.60 6.25 -1.62
N LEU A 143 -2.19 5.26 -0.91
CA LEU A 143 -3.13 5.58 0.18
C LEU A 143 -2.42 6.20 1.39
N ASP A 144 -1.17 5.80 1.66
CA ASP A 144 -0.36 6.40 2.71
C ASP A 144 -0.05 7.87 2.36
N ALA A 145 0.36 8.15 1.13
CA ALA A 145 0.55 9.53 0.64
C ALA A 145 -0.76 10.35 0.69
N MET A 146 -1.90 9.76 0.31
CA MET A 146 -3.21 10.42 0.47
C MET A 146 -3.45 10.80 1.93
N THR A 147 -3.20 9.89 2.86
CA THR A 147 -3.42 10.12 4.29
C THR A 147 -2.49 11.19 4.83
N ILE A 148 -1.21 11.18 4.46
CA ILE A 148 -0.25 12.24 4.83
C ILE A 148 -0.76 13.59 4.31
N SER A 149 -1.18 13.68 3.06
CA SER A 149 -1.64 14.93 2.45
C SER A 149 -2.98 15.45 2.98
N ASP A 150 -3.73 14.64 3.73
CA ASP A 150 -4.93 15.08 4.44
C ASP A 150 -4.60 15.83 5.75
N HIS A 151 -3.43 15.55 6.32
CA HIS A 151 -2.98 16.09 7.61
C HIS A 151 -1.81 17.08 7.47
N LYS A 152 -1.08 17.05 6.34
CA LYS A 152 0.06 17.91 6.07
C LYS A 152 -0.12 18.65 4.74
N SER A 153 0.16 19.93 4.73
CA SER A 153 -0.09 20.82 3.57
C SER A 153 0.83 20.58 2.37
N SER A 154 2.00 20.01 2.57
CA SER A 154 3.01 19.78 1.51
C SER A 154 3.87 18.58 1.86
N PHE A 155 4.33 17.84 0.86
CA PHE A 155 5.35 16.79 1.04
C PHE A 155 6.76 17.37 1.08
N LYS A 156 6.98 18.51 0.40
CA LYS A 156 8.31 19.10 0.29
C LYS A 156 8.85 19.48 1.67
N GLY A 157 9.93 18.83 2.06
CA GLY A 157 10.62 19.06 3.32
C GLY A 157 10.01 18.37 4.53
N LEU A 158 8.89 17.61 4.40
CA LEU A 158 8.40 16.76 5.48
C LEU A 158 9.44 15.73 5.87
N VAL A 159 9.62 15.53 7.15
CA VAL A 159 10.43 14.44 7.71
C VAL A 159 9.53 13.25 8.00
N VAL A 160 9.73 12.16 7.28
CA VAL A 160 8.99 10.91 7.45
C VAL A 160 9.90 9.84 8.04
N ALA A 161 9.61 9.42 9.26
CA ALA A 161 10.29 8.30 9.92
C ALA A 161 9.56 6.98 9.61
N ILE A 162 10.23 6.04 8.95
CA ILE A 162 9.72 4.68 8.68
C ILE A 162 10.50 3.72 9.59
N VAL A 163 9.79 3.06 10.52
CA VAL A 163 10.40 2.27 11.58
C VAL A 163 9.94 0.82 11.53
N GLY A 164 10.85 -0.12 11.54
CA GLY A 164 10.55 -1.55 11.59
C GLY A 164 11.39 -2.42 10.68
N ASP A 165 10.83 -3.49 10.14
CA ASP A 165 11.51 -4.35 9.17
C ASP A 165 11.59 -3.65 7.80
N ILE A 166 12.69 -2.98 7.54
CA ILE A 166 12.88 -2.24 6.28
C ILE A 166 13.27 -3.18 5.14
N ALA A 167 14.12 -4.18 5.42
CA ALA A 167 14.67 -5.07 4.39
C ALA A 167 13.60 -5.94 3.70
N HIS A 168 12.58 -6.38 4.44
CA HIS A 168 11.58 -7.32 3.93
C HIS A 168 10.20 -6.67 3.70
N SER A 169 10.10 -5.35 3.88
CA SER A 169 8.83 -4.64 3.78
C SER A 169 8.63 -4.00 2.40
N ARG A 170 7.78 -4.63 1.57
CA ARG A 170 7.28 -4.00 0.34
C ARG A 170 6.58 -2.65 0.58
N VAL A 171 6.02 -2.43 1.78
CA VAL A 171 5.39 -1.16 2.13
C VAL A 171 6.44 -0.09 2.37
N ALA A 172 7.53 -0.41 3.09
CA ALA A 172 8.65 0.50 3.25
C ALA A 172 9.22 0.90 1.89
N ARG A 173 9.51 -0.09 1.02
CA ARG A 173 10.09 0.16 -0.32
C ARG A 173 9.20 1.08 -1.15
N SER A 174 7.92 0.78 -1.30
CA SER A 174 7.01 1.62 -2.09
C SER A 174 6.83 3.02 -1.50
N ASN A 175 6.80 3.17 -0.16
CA ASN A 175 6.73 4.48 0.47
C ASN A 175 8.02 5.28 0.29
N MET A 176 9.19 4.66 0.40
CA MET A 176 10.47 5.32 0.12
C MET A 176 10.51 5.87 -1.31
N LEU A 177 10.10 5.08 -2.30
CA LEU A 177 10.04 5.50 -3.70
C LEU A 177 9.07 6.67 -3.90
N LEU A 178 7.84 6.55 -3.37
CA LEU A 178 6.80 7.55 -3.58
C LEU A 178 7.08 8.85 -2.85
N LEU A 179 7.39 8.79 -1.56
CA LEU A 179 7.56 9.97 -0.73
C LEU A 179 8.79 10.78 -1.13
N ASN A 180 9.87 10.10 -1.57
CA ASN A 180 11.01 10.77 -2.16
C ASN A 180 10.64 11.49 -3.47
N LYS A 181 9.92 10.82 -4.38
CA LYS A 181 9.38 11.43 -5.61
C LYS A 181 8.53 12.68 -5.33
N LEU A 182 7.84 12.73 -4.19
CA LEU A 182 7.04 13.86 -3.73
C LEU A 182 7.86 14.96 -3.01
N GLY A 183 9.13 14.68 -2.67
CA GLY A 183 10.06 15.63 -2.07
C GLY A 183 10.10 15.63 -0.53
N ALA A 184 9.68 14.53 0.10
CA ALA A 184 9.84 14.33 1.54
C ALA A 184 11.26 13.83 1.89
N ASN A 185 11.73 14.19 3.08
CA ASN A 185 12.96 13.67 3.68
C ASN A 185 12.65 12.37 4.43
N ILE A 186 13.27 11.27 4.03
CA ILE A 186 12.96 9.95 4.57
C ILE A 186 14.06 9.52 5.52
N ARG A 187 13.66 9.16 6.73
CA ARG A 187 14.51 8.48 7.70
C ARG A 187 13.99 7.07 7.91
N VAL A 188 14.88 6.08 7.85
CA VAL A 188 14.51 4.69 8.10
C VAL A 188 15.24 4.19 9.35
N CYS A 189 14.49 3.53 10.24
CA CYS A 189 15.05 2.99 11.48
C CYS A 189 14.71 1.51 11.63
N SER A 190 15.73 0.72 11.88
CA SER A 190 15.59 -0.74 11.97
C SER A 190 16.73 -1.34 12.80
N PRO A 191 16.53 -2.51 13.42
CA PRO A 191 17.64 -3.34 13.86
C PRO A 191 18.61 -3.65 12.71
N PRO A 192 19.92 -3.82 12.96
CA PRO A 192 20.89 -4.12 11.89
C PRO A 192 20.53 -5.33 11.04
N THR A 193 19.91 -6.35 11.63
CA THR A 193 19.48 -7.58 10.96
C THR A 193 18.27 -7.38 10.02
N LEU A 194 17.54 -6.30 10.18
CA LEU A 194 16.34 -5.94 9.43
C LEU A 194 16.54 -4.68 8.55
N MET A 195 17.79 -4.17 8.49
CA MET A 195 18.19 -3.06 7.63
C MET A 195 18.77 -3.61 6.34
N PRO A 196 18.32 -3.12 5.16
CA PRO A 196 18.97 -3.53 3.90
C PRO A 196 20.44 -3.06 3.89
N PRO A 197 21.35 -3.85 3.28
CA PRO A 197 22.78 -3.54 3.26
C PRO A 197 23.11 -2.28 2.44
N ARG A 198 22.20 -1.89 1.55
CA ARG A 198 22.37 -0.72 0.68
C ARG A 198 21.01 -0.16 0.28
N PHE A 199 20.93 1.17 0.17
CA PHE A 199 19.82 1.89 -0.46
C PHE A 199 20.23 2.35 -1.85
N GLU A 200 19.34 2.18 -2.82
CA GLU A 200 19.54 2.64 -4.20
C GLU A 200 19.52 4.18 -4.26
N ASN A 201 18.75 4.80 -3.35
CA ASN A 201 18.61 6.25 -3.27
C ASN A 201 19.44 6.82 -2.11
N SER A 202 20.35 7.76 -2.43
CA SER A 202 21.21 8.46 -1.48
C SER A 202 20.48 9.46 -0.58
N GLU A 203 19.22 9.79 -0.88
CA GLU A 203 18.42 10.77 -0.11
C GLU A 203 17.69 10.12 1.10
N ILE A 204 17.82 8.80 1.27
CA ILE A 204 17.30 8.09 2.44
C ILE A 204 18.34 8.11 3.55
N PHE A 205 17.94 8.54 4.74
CA PHE A 205 18.80 8.55 5.93
C PHE A 205 18.56 7.29 6.78
N PRO A 206 19.45 6.28 6.75
CA PRO A 206 19.34 5.10 7.60
C PRO A 206 19.92 5.36 8.98
N THR A 207 19.25 4.85 10.01
CA THR A 207 19.76 4.86 11.40
C THR A 207 19.34 3.58 12.14
N TYR A 208 20.12 3.21 13.15
CA TYR A 208 19.80 2.14 14.09
C TYR A 208 19.24 2.67 15.41
N HIS A 209 19.16 4.00 15.56
CA HIS A 209 18.71 4.68 16.78
C HIS A 209 17.35 5.33 16.54
N LEU A 210 16.32 4.82 17.25
CA LEU A 210 14.96 5.29 17.10
C LEU A 210 14.82 6.80 17.39
N SER A 211 15.56 7.32 18.36
CA SER A 211 15.56 8.74 18.69
C SER A 211 15.97 9.63 17.53
N GLU A 212 17.00 9.25 16.77
CA GLU A 212 17.44 9.98 15.58
C GLU A 212 16.42 9.99 14.46
N ALA A 213 15.70 8.87 14.30
CA ALA A 213 14.63 8.80 13.30
C ALA A 213 13.44 9.69 13.66
N LEU A 214 13.07 9.74 14.96
CA LEU A 214 11.90 10.45 15.45
C LEU A 214 12.14 11.94 15.65
N GLU A 215 13.36 12.39 15.89
CA GLU A 215 13.65 13.80 16.21
C GLU A 215 13.12 14.75 15.14
N GLY A 216 12.11 15.57 15.52
CA GLY A 216 11.46 16.52 14.62
C GLY A 216 10.72 15.89 13.43
N ALA A 217 10.36 14.61 13.49
CA ALA A 217 9.59 13.97 12.44
C ALA A 217 8.16 14.54 12.36
N ASP A 218 7.65 14.71 11.14
CA ASP A 218 6.27 15.12 10.85
C ASP A 218 5.33 13.91 10.77
N VAL A 219 5.87 12.76 10.36
CA VAL A 219 5.15 11.51 10.17
C VAL A 219 5.97 10.36 10.74
N VAL A 220 5.35 9.55 11.57
CA VAL A 220 5.94 8.31 12.11
C VAL A 220 5.17 7.12 11.57
N MET A 221 5.76 6.39 10.63
CA MET A 221 5.19 5.18 10.05
C MET A 221 5.82 3.95 10.68
N MET A 222 5.05 3.27 11.52
CA MET A 222 5.47 2.01 12.12
C MET A 222 5.15 0.85 11.17
N LEU A 223 6.09 -0.07 11.00
CA LEU A 223 5.93 -1.26 10.18
C LEU A 223 5.69 -2.48 11.06
N ARG A 224 4.86 -3.39 10.56
CA ARG A 224 4.66 -4.68 11.19
C ARG A 224 5.93 -5.52 11.16
N THR A 225 6.32 -6.06 12.29
CA THR A 225 7.35 -7.11 12.36
C THR A 225 6.72 -8.44 11.96
N GLN A 226 7.19 -9.03 10.84
CA GLN A 226 6.58 -10.23 10.24
C GLN A 226 7.28 -11.51 10.75
N TRP A 227 7.16 -11.81 12.04
CA TRP A 227 7.78 -12.98 12.68
C TRP A 227 7.45 -14.30 12.00
N GLU A 228 6.21 -14.43 11.50
CA GLU A 228 5.73 -15.64 10.84
C GLU A 228 6.35 -15.90 9.46
N ARG A 229 7.04 -14.93 8.88
CA ARG A 229 7.72 -15.05 7.58
C ARG A 229 9.23 -15.21 7.72
N GLN A 230 9.76 -15.06 8.92
CA GLN A 230 11.19 -15.19 9.18
C GLN A 230 11.50 -16.65 9.47
N HIS A 231 12.31 -17.29 8.60
CA HIS A 231 12.79 -18.66 8.80
C HIS A 231 13.84 -18.73 9.91
N GLU A 232 14.42 -17.59 10.31
CA GLU A 232 15.38 -17.44 11.38
C GLU A 232 14.93 -16.33 12.34
N SER A 233 15.32 -16.41 13.61
CA SER A 233 15.05 -15.36 14.60
C SER A 233 16.00 -14.18 14.35
N LEU A 234 15.54 -13.19 13.58
CA LEU A 234 16.33 -12.00 13.26
C LEU A 234 16.37 -10.98 14.42
N PHE A 235 15.64 -11.25 15.49
CA PHE A 235 15.65 -10.46 16.71
C PHE A 235 15.35 -11.35 17.93
N PRO A 236 15.99 -11.13 19.12
CA PRO A 236 15.92 -12.06 20.24
C PRO A 236 14.53 -12.25 20.85
N SER A 237 13.76 -11.15 21.01
CA SER A 237 12.41 -11.22 21.57
C SER A 237 11.55 -10.01 21.21
N THR A 238 10.23 -10.18 21.29
CA THR A 238 9.26 -9.08 21.10
C THR A 238 9.41 -7.99 22.17
N LYS A 239 9.78 -8.36 23.41
CA LYS A 239 9.99 -7.41 24.51
C LYS A 239 11.23 -6.55 24.26
N GLU A 240 12.30 -7.15 23.80
CA GLU A 240 13.52 -6.43 23.46
C GLU A 240 13.31 -5.54 22.24
N TYR A 241 12.60 -6.03 21.21
CA TYR A 241 12.22 -5.22 20.07
C TYR A 241 11.43 -3.98 20.52
N PHE A 242 10.38 -4.14 21.32
CA PHE A 242 9.59 -3.01 21.86
C PHE A 242 10.46 -2.07 22.68
N SER A 243 11.34 -2.63 23.51
CA SER A 243 12.27 -1.85 24.35
C SER A 243 13.22 -0.97 23.54
N LEU A 244 13.58 -1.31 22.31
CA LEU A 244 14.50 -0.56 21.46
C LEU A 244 13.81 0.23 20.35
N TYR A 245 12.79 -0.35 19.71
CA TYR A 245 12.17 0.17 18.49
C TYR A 245 10.67 0.42 18.59
N GLY A 246 9.99 -0.03 19.66
CA GLY A 246 8.55 0.17 19.82
C GLY A 246 8.18 1.63 20.05
N LEU A 247 7.15 2.12 19.38
CA LEU A 247 6.64 3.48 19.57
C LEU A 247 5.75 3.53 20.83
N ASN A 248 6.07 4.43 21.75
CA ASN A 248 5.26 4.76 22.93
C ASN A 248 5.17 6.27 23.13
N THR A 249 4.40 6.70 24.12
CA THR A 249 4.14 8.12 24.37
C THR A 249 5.40 8.94 24.63
N SER A 250 6.37 8.42 25.39
CA SER A 250 7.60 9.16 25.69
C SER A 250 8.50 9.34 24.46
N ARG A 251 8.52 8.35 23.56
CA ARG A 251 9.28 8.42 22.30
C ARG A 251 8.60 9.34 21.29
N MET A 252 7.28 9.35 21.26
CA MET A 252 6.53 10.24 20.38
C MET A 252 6.81 11.72 20.67
N GLN A 253 7.20 12.08 21.89
CA GLN A 253 7.60 13.46 22.26
C GLN A 253 8.86 13.95 21.53
N LEU A 254 9.63 13.07 20.88
CA LEU A 254 10.78 13.46 20.05
C LEU A 254 10.35 13.97 18.67
N ALA A 255 9.17 13.56 18.21
CA ALA A 255 8.58 14.05 16.97
C ALA A 255 7.94 15.45 17.19
N LYS A 256 7.49 16.08 16.12
CA LYS A 256 6.78 17.37 16.22
C LYS A 256 5.44 17.19 16.96
N ASP A 257 4.96 18.26 17.60
CA ASP A 257 3.69 18.25 18.35
C ASP A 257 2.48 17.87 17.48
N ASP A 258 2.52 18.22 16.18
CA ASP A 258 1.50 17.89 15.20
C ASP A 258 1.82 16.63 14.38
N ALA A 259 2.80 15.83 14.81
CA ALA A 259 3.19 14.61 14.10
C ALA A 259 2.07 13.57 14.12
N ILE A 260 1.91 12.87 12.99
CA ILE A 260 0.92 11.80 12.83
C ILE A 260 1.57 10.43 12.90
N VAL A 261 0.82 9.45 13.44
CA VAL A 261 1.24 8.05 13.55
C VAL A 261 0.48 7.20 12.53
N MET A 262 1.22 6.46 11.73
CA MET A 262 0.71 5.59 10.65
C MET A 262 1.14 4.15 10.85
N HIS A 263 0.34 3.22 10.33
CA HIS A 263 0.67 1.80 10.31
C HIS A 263 -0.12 1.08 9.19
N PRO A 264 0.52 0.30 8.29
CA PRO A 264 -0.17 -0.36 7.18
C PRO A 264 -1.06 -1.53 7.64
N GLY A 265 -0.95 -1.93 8.91
CA GLY A 265 -1.66 -3.06 9.52
C GLY A 265 -1.30 -4.44 8.96
N PRO A 266 -1.65 -5.53 9.69
CA PRO A 266 -2.21 -5.54 11.03
C PRO A 266 -1.22 -5.04 12.08
N ILE A 267 -1.73 -4.50 13.19
CA ILE A 267 -0.89 -4.02 14.29
C ILE A 267 -0.60 -5.19 15.24
N ASN A 268 0.66 -5.35 15.64
CA ASN A 268 1.05 -6.17 16.78
C ASN A 268 1.22 -5.26 17.99
N ARG A 269 0.13 -5.07 18.77
CA ARG A 269 0.11 -4.19 19.95
C ARG A 269 1.12 -4.67 21.00
N GLY A 270 1.95 -3.75 21.50
CA GLY A 270 3.02 -4.06 22.44
C GLY A 270 4.26 -4.70 21.81
N VAL A 271 4.35 -4.73 20.47
CA VAL A 271 5.54 -5.17 19.72
C VAL A 271 6.17 -4.00 18.97
N GLU A 272 5.51 -3.46 17.95
CA GLU A 272 6.01 -2.29 17.22
C GLU A 272 5.39 -0.98 17.70
N ILE A 273 4.21 -1.04 18.32
CA ILE A 273 3.48 0.15 18.77
C ILE A 273 2.70 -0.13 20.05
N ASP A 274 2.74 0.81 20.98
CA ASP A 274 1.92 0.78 22.19
C ASP A 274 0.44 1.00 21.85
N PRO A 275 -0.51 0.32 22.55
CA PRO A 275 -1.94 0.56 22.37
C PRO A 275 -2.34 2.04 22.48
N ALA A 276 -1.74 2.80 23.39
CA ALA A 276 -2.04 4.23 23.56
C ALA A 276 -1.64 5.05 22.31
N MET A 277 -0.60 4.64 21.60
CA MET A 277 -0.21 5.31 20.35
C MET A 277 -1.06 4.89 19.15
N ALA A 278 -1.45 3.61 19.10
CA ALA A 278 -2.30 3.10 18.04
C ALA A 278 -3.72 3.69 18.07
N ASP A 279 -4.24 3.98 19.26
CA ASP A 279 -5.60 4.48 19.50
C ASP A 279 -5.62 5.98 19.90
N GLY A 280 -4.46 6.62 19.98
CA GLY A 280 -4.30 8.01 20.37
C GLY A 280 -4.76 9.01 19.30
N SER A 281 -4.89 10.29 19.69
CA SER A 281 -5.35 11.37 18.79
C SER A 281 -4.45 11.66 17.60
N CYS A 282 -3.16 11.31 17.70
CA CYS A 282 -2.21 11.44 16.59
C CYS A 282 -2.25 10.27 15.62
N SER A 283 -3.00 9.20 15.94
CA SER A 283 -3.12 8.02 15.08
C SER A 283 -4.08 8.26 13.92
N VAL A 284 -3.59 8.09 12.70
CA VAL A 284 -4.38 8.18 11.46
C VAL A 284 -4.54 6.81 10.77
N ILE A 285 -4.38 5.72 11.53
CA ILE A 285 -4.40 4.35 11.02
C ILE A 285 -5.76 4.00 10.40
N LEU A 286 -6.86 4.44 11.01
CA LEU A 286 -8.20 4.21 10.46
C LEU A 286 -8.50 5.10 9.25
N ASP A 287 -7.89 6.29 9.17
CA ASP A 287 -7.95 7.13 7.97
C ASP A 287 -7.25 6.46 6.79
N GLN A 288 -6.10 5.78 7.01
CA GLN A 288 -5.46 4.96 5.97
C GLN A 288 -6.42 3.89 5.42
N VAL A 289 -7.18 3.23 6.28
CA VAL A 289 -8.16 2.21 5.85
C VAL A 289 -9.26 2.84 4.99
N ARG A 290 -9.81 3.98 5.45
CA ARG A 290 -10.84 4.73 4.72
C ARG A 290 -10.33 5.25 3.38
N ASN A 291 -9.15 5.85 3.37
CA ASN A 291 -8.47 6.33 2.17
C ASN A 291 -8.16 5.20 1.19
N GLY A 292 -7.85 4.01 1.72
CA GLY A 292 -7.57 2.84 0.91
C GLY A 292 -8.73 2.44 -0.01
N VAL A 293 -9.98 2.57 0.43
CA VAL A 293 -11.14 2.29 -0.43
C VAL A 293 -11.27 3.36 -1.51
N ALA A 294 -11.19 4.65 -1.14
CA ALA A 294 -11.31 5.77 -2.08
C ALA A 294 -10.23 5.75 -3.16
N LEU A 295 -8.98 5.46 -2.74
CA LEU A 295 -7.86 5.36 -3.67
C LEU A 295 -8.06 4.22 -4.67
N ARG A 296 -8.50 3.05 -4.20
CA ARG A 296 -8.76 1.92 -5.09
C ARG A 296 -9.92 2.17 -6.05
N MET A 297 -10.94 2.93 -5.62
CA MET A 297 -11.96 3.43 -6.55
C MET A 297 -11.33 4.31 -7.63
N ALA A 298 -10.49 5.27 -7.26
CA ALA A 298 -9.81 6.14 -8.22
C ALA A 298 -8.93 5.35 -9.20
N LEU A 299 -8.17 4.37 -8.72
CA LEU A 299 -7.32 3.55 -9.58
C LEU A 299 -8.12 2.70 -10.56
N LEU A 300 -9.18 2.02 -10.11
CA LEU A 300 -10.05 1.25 -10.98
C LEU A 300 -10.70 2.13 -12.06
N TYR A 301 -11.17 3.31 -11.65
CA TYR A 301 -11.79 4.28 -12.54
C TYR A 301 -10.83 4.81 -13.61
N LEU A 302 -9.63 5.24 -13.19
CA LEU A 302 -8.65 5.86 -14.08
C LEU A 302 -7.97 4.85 -15.03
N LEU A 303 -7.69 3.64 -14.56
CA LEU A 303 -7.02 2.61 -15.34
C LEU A 303 -7.93 1.93 -16.37
N LEU A 304 -9.25 1.88 -16.13
CA LEU A 304 -10.20 1.35 -17.11
C LEU A 304 -10.59 2.37 -18.19
N GLY A 305 -10.16 3.62 -18.01
CA GLY A 305 -10.56 4.72 -18.90
C GLY A 305 -12.04 5.06 -18.73
N TYR A 306 -12.36 6.33 -18.65
CA TYR A 306 -13.75 6.78 -18.80
C TYR A 306 -14.13 6.55 -20.28
N PRO A 307 -15.27 5.96 -20.62
CA PRO A 307 -15.83 6.16 -21.94
C PRO A 307 -16.03 7.68 -22.05
N GLU A 308 -15.34 8.33 -23.00
CA GLU A 308 -15.66 9.71 -23.32
C GLU A 308 -17.17 9.79 -23.58
N GLU A 309 -17.86 10.73 -22.90
CA GLU A 309 -19.27 10.99 -23.17
C GLU A 309 -19.40 11.35 -24.67
N GLY A 310 -19.72 10.37 -25.51
CA GLY A 310 -19.88 10.64 -26.96
C GLY A 310 -19.86 9.44 -27.88
N GLU A 311 -19.69 8.20 -27.44
CA GLU A 311 -19.88 7.01 -28.28
C GLU A 311 -21.02 6.15 -27.75
N SER A 312 -22.26 6.59 -28.02
CA SER A 312 -23.50 5.79 -27.96
C SER A 312 -24.11 5.70 -29.33
#